data_f60243e29bc2da2e56523e573168791b
#
_entry.id   f60243e29bc2da2e56523e573168791b
#
_cell.length_a   1.000
_cell.length_b   1.000
_cell.length_c   1.000
_cell.angle_alpha   90.00
_cell.angle_beta   90.00
_cell.angle_gamma   90.00
#
_symmetry.space_group_name_H-M   'P 1'
#
loop_
_entity.id
_entity.type
_entity.pdbx_description
1 polymer ?
#
loop_
_entity_poly.entity_id
_entity_poly.type
_entity_poly.pdbx_seq_one_letter_code
_entity_poly.pdbx_strand_id
1 'polypeptide(L)'
;MNLNIADWMMSLGGGLLIGLASTLYLLSNGRIARISGLLGGALGQGPNRFLGERFAFFVGLIGAPFVWISLTHVPAITVATSPAILILAGLLVGFGTQMGSGCTSGHGVCGLSRFSPRSAAAVAVFMAVGVLTVTLGRHVIGGL
;
A
#
# COMPACT_ATOMS: atom_id res chain seq x y z
N MET A 1 -8.81 22.54 8.86
CA MET A 1 -9.25 21.15 8.63
C MET A 1 -10.61 20.98 9.28
N ASN A 2 -11.69 21.00 8.50
CA ASN A 2 -13.02 20.69 9.00
C ASN A 2 -13.13 19.16 9.07
N LEU A 3 -12.92 18.60 10.25
CA LEU A 3 -13.08 17.18 10.51
C LEU A 3 -14.58 16.87 10.52
N ASN A 4 -15.09 16.44 9.39
CA ASN A 4 -16.48 16.06 9.22
C ASN A 4 -16.67 14.61 9.70
N ILE A 5 -17.69 14.34 10.48
CA ILE A 5 -18.03 12.98 10.95
C ILE A 5 -18.20 12.02 9.76
N ALA A 6 -18.68 12.52 8.61
CA ALA A 6 -18.79 11.74 7.38
C ALA A 6 -17.43 11.21 6.89
N ASP A 7 -16.36 12.00 6.98
CA ASP A 7 -15.02 11.59 6.54
C ASP A 7 -14.44 10.48 7.43
N TRP A 8 -14.74 10.55 8.71
CA TRP A 8 -14.36 9.49 9.67
C TRP A 8 -15.08 8.17 9.39
N MET A 9 -16.38 8.23 9.11
CA MET A 9 -17.18 7.06 8.80
C MET A 9 -16.72 6.40 7.48
N MET A 10 -16.40 7.20 6.45
CA MET A 10 -15.86 6.70 5.19
C MET A 10 -14.47 6.05 5.39
N SER A 11 -13.60 6.65 6.18
CA SER A 11 -12.28 6.11 6.49
C SER A 11 -12.36 4.79 7.26
N LEU A 12 -13.27 4.71 8.23
CA LEU A 12 -13.53 3.49 8.99
C LEU A 12 -14.09 2.39 8.08
N GLY A 13 -15.04 2.73 7.21
CA GLY A 13 -15.59 1.82 6.21
C GLY A 13 -14.52 1.26 5.26
N GLY A 14 -13.63 2.14 4.75
CA GLY A 14 -12.49 1.73 3.93
C GLY A 14 -11.53 0.78 4.65
N GLY A 15 -11.21 1.09 5.91
CA GLY A 15 -10.37 0.22 6.74
C GLY A 15 -11.00 -1.16 7.00
N LEU A 16 -12.30 -1.21 7.26
CA LEU A 16 -13.05 -2.47 7.42
C LEU A 16 -13.02 -3.31 6.12
N LEU A 17 -13.24 -2.70 4.97
CA LEU A 17 -13.19 -3.39 3.68
C LEU A 17 -11.80 -3.98 3.40
N ILE A 18 -10.73 -3.23 3.68
CA ILE A 18 -9.35 -3.72 3.53
C ILE A 18 -9.09 -4.89 4.48
N GLY A 19 -9.51 -4.78 5.73
CA GLY A 19 -9.38 -5.85 6.72
C GLY A 19 -10.13 -7.11 6.30
N LEU A 20 -11.37 -6.96 5.84
CA LEU A 20 -12.21 -8.06 5.38
C LEU A 20 -11.64 -8.74 4.13
N ALA A 21 -11.18 -7.97 3.15
CA ALA A 21 -10.52 -8.49 1.95
C ALA A 21 -9.23 -9.26 2.29
N SER A 22 -8.42 -8.75 3.22
CA SER A 22 -7.20 -9.41 3.69
C SER A 22 -7.48 -10.73 4.41
N THR A 23 -8.56 -10.75 5.20
CA THR A 23 -9.01 -11.95 5.93
C THR A 23 -9.55 -13.02 4.97
N LEU A 24 -10.39 -12.62 4.02
CA LEU A 24 -10.92 -13.52 3.00
C LEU A 24 -9.79 -14.11 2.14
N TYR A 25 -8.82 -13.29 1.75
CA TYR A 25 -7.67 -13.77 1.01
C TYR A 25 -6.84 -14.79 1.80
N LEU A 26 -6.63 -14.55 3.09
CA LEU A 26 -5.93 -15.48 3.99
C LEU A 26 -6.69 -16.81 4.14
N LEU A 27 -8.01 -16.74 4.29
CA LEU A 27 -8.85 -17.94 4.46
C LEU A 27 -8.92 -18.78 3.18
N SER A 28 -8.99 -18.12 2.01
CA SER A 28 -9.08 -18.84 0.73
C SER A 28 -7.75 -19.43 0.27
N ASN A 29 -6.65 -18.70 0.47
CA ASN A 29 -5.34 -19.08 -0.08
C ASN A 29 -4.35 -19.60 0.98
N GLY A 30 -4.69 -19.51 2.27
CA GLY A 30 -3.79 -19.90 3.36
C GLY A 30 -2.51 -19.06 3.43
N ARG A 31 -2.45 -17.96 2.70
CA ARG A 31 -1.26 -17.08 2.57
C ARG A 31 -1.63 -15.63 2.82
N ILE A 32 -0.69 -14.90 3.40
CA ILE A 32 -0.83 -13.46 3.63
C ILE A 32 -0.66 -12.72 2.30
N ALA A 33 -1.60 -11.83 1.97
CA ALA A 33 -1.53 -10.95 0.80
C ALA A 33 -0.37 -9.95 0.99
N ARG A 34 0.79 -10.27 0.44
CA ARG A 34 1.94 -9.36 0.39
C ARG A 34 2.09 -8.87 -1.04
N ILE A 35 1.80 -7.61 -1.30
CA ILE A 35 1.83 -7.05 -2.67
C ILE A 35 3.20 -7.24 -3.32
N SER A 36 4.29 -7.01 -2.59
CA SER A 36 5.65 -7.26 -3.09
C SER A 36 5.91 -8.73 -3.43
N GLY A 37 5.42 -9.67 -2.63
CA GLY A 37 5.53 -11.11 -2.90
C GLY A 37 4.66 -11.59 -4.04
N LEU A 38 3.48 -11.00 -4.20
CA LEU A 38 2.59 -11.26 -5.34
C LEU A 38 3.22 -10.76 -6.65
N LEU A 39 3.80 -9.56 -6.64
CA LEU A 39 4.47 -8.99 -7.80
C LEU A 39 5.72 -9.79 -8.19
N GLY A 40 6.60 -10.09 -7.24
CA GLY A 40 7.79 -10.93 -7.49
C GLY A 40 7.42 -12.31 -8.04
N GLY A 41 6.36 -12.90 -7.51
CA GLY A 41 5.84 -14.15 -8.02
C GLY A 41 5.19 -14.06 -9.41
N ALA A 42 4.58 -12.93 -9.77
CA ALA A 42 4.06 -12.69 -11.11
C ALA A 42 5.19 -12.49 -12.13
N LEU A 43 6.34 -11.95 -11.69
CA LEU A 43 7.55 -11.76 -12.51
C LEU A 43 8.41 -13.04 -12.61
N GLY A 44 7.86 -14.21 -12.33
CA GLY A 44 8.54 -15.50 -12.55
C GLY A 44 9.36 -16.04 -11.38
N GLN A 45 9.34 -15.38 -10.21
CA GLN A 45 10.06 -15.84 -9.01
C GLN A 45 9.26 -16.87 -8.17
N GLY A 46 8.20 -17.45 -8.72
CA GLY A 46 7.36 -18.37 -7.96
C GLY A 46 6.61 -19.37 -8.85
N PRO A 47 6.02 -20.40 -8.25
CA PRO A 47 5.33 -21.44 -9.01
C PRO A 47 4.17 -20.86 -9.83
N ASN A 48 4.12 -21.25 -11.09
CA ASN A 48 3.13 -20.79 -12.09
C ASN A 48 1.67 -21.12 -11.72
N ARG A 49 1.47 -22.05 -10.80
CA ARG A 49 0.16 -22.51 -10.34
C ARG A 49 -0.74 -21.39 -9.79
N PHE A 50 -0.15 -20.28 -9.32
CA PHE A 50 -0.88 -19.17 -8.69
C PHE A 50 -0.87 -17.88 -9.52
N LEU A 51 -0.49 -17.94 -10.79
CA LEU A 51 -0.44 -16.76 -11.66
C LEU A 51 -1.82 -16.11 -11.82
N GLY A 52 -2.87 -16.91 -12.01
CA GLY A 52 -4.24 -16.39 -12.17
C GLY A 52 -4.74 -15.58 -10.96
N GLU A 53 -4.48 -16.07 -9.75
CA GLU A 53 -4.86 -15.37 -8.51
C GLU A 53 -4.09 -14.05 -8.35
N ARG A 54 -2.81 -14.04 -8.72
CA ARG A 54 -1.98 -12.84 -8.66
C ARG A 54 -2.45 -11.78 -9.65
N PHE A 55 -2.73 -12.18 -10.88
CA PHE A 55 -3.28 -11.27 -11.89
C PHE A 55 -4.67 -10.76 -11.49
N ALA A 56 -5.56 -11.61 -11.00
CA ALA A 56 -6.88 -11.20 -10.51
C ALA A 56 -6.78 -10.18 -9.37
N PHE A 57 -5.81 -10.37 -8.46
CA PHE A 57 -5.56 -9.42 -7.38
C PHE A 57 -5.11 -8.04 -7.92
N PHE A 58 -4.19 -8.00 -8.88
CA PHE A 58 -3.73 -6.74 -9.48
C PHE A 58 -4.81 -6.06 -10.31
N VAL A 59 -5.58 -6.82 -11.06
CA VAL A 59 -6.74 -6.30 -11.81
C VAL A 59 -7.76 -5.68 -10.86
N GLY A 60 -8.04 -6.33 -9.73
CA GLY A 60 -8.92 -5.78 -8.70
C GLY A 60 -8.35 -4.52 -8.04
N LEU A 61 -7.04 -4.50 -7.74
CA LEU A 61 -6.36 -3.37 -7.10
C LEU A 61 -6.35 -2.11 -7.98
N ILE A 62 -6.19 -2.28 -9.29
CA ILE A 62 -6.18 -1.18 -10.26
C ILE A 62 -7.61 -0.84 -10.69
N GLY A 63 -8.44 -1.86 -10.92
CA GLY A 63 -9.80 -1.70 -11.45
C GLY A 63 -10.76 -1.07 -10.44
N ALA A 64 -10.69 -1.45 -9.17
CA ALA A 64 -11.63 -0.94 -8.16
C ALA A 64 -11.57 0.59 -7.99
N PRO A 65 -10.39 1.24 -7.86
CA PRO A 65 -10.31 2.70 -7.83
C PRO A 65 -10.82 3.35 -9.12
N PHE A 66 -10.55 2.74 -10.28
CA PHE A 66 -11.00 3.25 -11.57
C PHE A 66 -12.53 3.25 -11.69
N VAL A 67 -13.17 2.15 -11.27
CA VAL A 67 -14.64 2.06 -11.20
C VAL A 67 -15.20 3.07 -10.21
N TRP A 68 -14.56 3.23 -9.04
CA TRP A 68 -14.99 4.20 -8.04
C TRP A 68 -14.94 5.64 -8.54
N ILE A 69 -13.83 6.02 -9.20
CA ILE A 69 -13.66 7.36 -9.79
C ILE A 69 -14.71 7.61 -10.89
N SER A 70 -15.09 6.58 -11.65
CA SER A 70 -16.11 6.70 -12.70
C SER A 70 -17.52 6.89 -12.14
N LEU A 71 -17.79 6.36 -10.95
CA LEU A 71 -19.09 6.44 -10.29
C LEU A 71 -19.24 7.66 -9.39
N THR A 72 -18.15 8.13 -8.79
CA THR A 72 -18.10 9.28 -7.88
C THR A 72 -17.23 10.35 -8.51
N HIS A 73 -17.75 11.58 -8.62
CA HIS A 73 -16.95 12.74 -9.02
C HIS A 73 -15.92 13.06 -7.93
N VAL A 74 -14.79 12.36 -7.97
CA VAL A 74 -13.68 12.63 -7.05
C VAL A 74 -12.98 13.90 -7.50
N PRO A 75 -12.68 14.86 -6.60
CA PRO A 75 -11.93 16.05 -6.95
C PRO A 75 -10.58 15.67 -7.55
N ALA A 76 -10.15 16.37 -8.60
CA ALA A 76 -8.90 16.11 -9.30
C ALA A 76 -7.72 16.15 -8.31
N ILE A 77 -7.06 15.02 -8.15
CA ILE A 77 -5.84 14.94 -7.34
C ILE A 77 -4.72 15.56 -8.18
N THR A 78 -4.31 16.77 -7.83
CA THR A 78 -3.15 17.42 -8.45
C THR A 78 -1.88 16.86 -7.83
N VAL A 79 -1.16 16.05 -8.60
CA VAL A 79 0.17 15.57 -8.21
C VAL A 79 1.17 16.68 -8.54
N ALA A 80 1.60 17.43 -7.53
CA ALA A 80 2.52 18.56 -7.68
C ALA A 80 3.97 18.13 -8.00
N THR A 81 4.25 16.85 -8.12
CA THR A 81 5.60 16.30 -8.26
C THR A 81 5.89 15.88 -9.70
N SER A 82 7.12 16.13 -10.17
CA SER A 82 7.59 15.71 -11.50
C SER A 82 7.50 14.17 -11.67
N PRO A 83 7.09 13.68 -12.86
CA PRO A 83 7.03 12.23 -13.13
C PRO A 83 8.35 11.49 -12.90
N ALA A 84 9.49 12.15 -13.13
CA ALA A 84 10.81 11.58 -12.88
C ALA A 84 11.04 11.28 -11.41
N ILE A 85 10.64 12.19 -10.51
CA ILE A 85 10.75 12.00 -9.06
C ILE A 85 9.85 10.87 -8.59
N LEU A 86 8.63 10.75 -9.16
CA LEU A 86 7.72 9.65 -8.85
C LEU A 86 8.30 8.28 -9.24
N ILE A 87 8.94 8.19 -10.40
CA ILE A 87 9.60 6.95 -10.86
C ILE A 87 10.76 6.59 -9.93
N LEU A 88 11.62 7.55 -9.60
CA LEU A 88 12.72 7.33 -8.67
C LEU A 88 12.24 6.91 -7.29
N ALA A 89 11.23 7.59 -6.74
CA ALA A 89 10.64 7.23 -5.46
C ALA A 89 10.05 5.81 -5.50
N GLY A 90 9.33 5.44 -6.56
CA GLY A 90 8.80 4.10 -6.75
C GLY A 90 9.88 3.01 -6.80
N LEU A 91 10.99 3.26 -7.49
CA LEU A 91 12.14 2.35 -7.55
C LEU A 91 12.80 2.18 -6.18
N LEU A 92 13.02 3.28 -5.45
CA LEU A 92 13.61 3.24 -4.11
C LEU A 92 12.71 2.48 -3.12
N VAL A 93 11.41 2.73 -3.14
CA VAL A 93 10.44 2.01 -2.29
C VAL A 93 10.40 0.54 -2.70
N GLY A 94 10.36 0.22 -3.98
CA GLY A 94 10.39 -1.15 -4.47
C GLY A 94 11.62 -1.93 -4.02
N PHE A 95 12.80 -1.33 -4.15
CA PHE A 95 14.05 -1.90 -3.67
C PHE A 95 14.06 -2.07 -2.14
N GLY A 96 13.64 -1.03 -1.40
CA GLY A 96 13.54 -1.06 0.06
C GLY A 96 12.61 -2.17 0.58
N THR A 97 11.47 -2.40 -0.09
CA THR A 97 10.52 -3.47 0.30
C THR A 97 11.10 -4.87 0.08
N GLN A 98 11.94 -5.05 -0.92
CA GLN A 98 12.66 -6.32 -1.14
C GLN A 98 13.72 -6.55 -0.06
N MET A 99 14.53 -5.56 0.26
CA MET A 99 15.53 -5.65 1.33
C MET A 99 14.88 -5.85 2.71
N GLY A 100 13.77 -5.17 2.98
CA GLY A 100 13.03 -5.26 4.23
C GLY A 100 12.22 -6.56 4.41
N SER A 101 12.25 -7.46 3.43
CA SER A 101 11.50 -8.74 3.42
C SER A 101 9.98 -8.55 3.59
N GLY A 102 9.45 -7.40 3.18
CA GLY A 102 8.03 -7.10 3.23
C GLY A 102 7.70 -5.66 2.87
N CYS A 103 6.48 -5.45 2.40
CA CYS A 103 5.93 -4.13 2.11
C CYS A 103 5.05 -3.63 3.26
N THR A 104 4.63 -2.37 3.18
CA THR A 104 3.75 -1.74 4.18
C THR A 104 2.44 -2.51 4.40
N SER A 105 1.85 -3.11 3.36
CA SER A 105 0.65 -3.95 3.51
C SER A 105 0.94 -5.25 4.27
N GLY A 106 2.11 -5.85 4.08
CA GLY A 106 2.51 -7.05 4.81
C GLY A 106 2.81 -6.79 6.30
N HIS A 107 3.56 -5.75 6.59
CA HIS A 107 3.89 -5.37 7.97
C HIS A 107 2.79 -4.56 8.65
N GLY A 108 2.22 -3.56 7.97
CA GLY A 108 1.25 -2.65 8.55
C GLY A 108 -0.13 -3.27 8.73
N VAL A 109 -0.66 -3.98 7.75
CA VAL A 109 -2.00 -4.60 7.86
C VAL A 109 -1.91 -5.99 8.50
N CYS A 110 -1.22 -6.92 7.84
CA CYS A 110 -1.21 -8.32 8.30
C CYS A 110 -0.27 -8.59 9.48
N GLY A 111 0.80 -7.83 9.61
CA GLY A 111 1.79 -8.00 10.68
C GLY A 111 1.32 -7.39 12.00
N LEU A 112 0.74 -6.18 11.95
CA LEU A 112 0.20 -5.54 13.14
C LEU A 112 -1.05 -6.27 13.67
N SER A 113 -1.94 -6.72 12.80
CA SER A 113 -3.12 -7.48 13.22
C SER A 113 -2.77 -8.78 13.97
N ARG A 114 -1.55 -9.31 13.75
CA ARG A 114 -1.02 -10.47 14.47
C ARG A 114 -0.13 -10.10 15.67
N PHE A 115 -0.10 -8.83 16.06
CA PHE A 115 0.73 -8.32 17.17
C PHE A 115 2.22 -8.70 17.06
N SER A 116 2.75 -8.75 15.82
CA SER A 116 4.16 -9.09 15.61
C SER A 116 5.06 -7.90 15.97
N PRO A 117 5.98 -8.06 16.97
CA PRO A 117 6.88 -6.97 17.37
C PRO A 117 7.85 -6.56 16.25
N ARG A 118 8.25 -7.50 15.41
CA ARG A 118 9.06 -7.23 14.23
C ARG A 118 8.33 -6.33 13.24
N SER A 119 7.04 -6.56 13.04
CA SER A 119 6.22 -5.74 12.14
C SER A 119 5.94 -4.37 12.73
N ALA A 120 5.72 -4.27 14.04
CA ALA A 120 5.57 -3.00 14.73
C ALA A 120 6.83 -2.13 14.60
N ALA A 121 8.02 -2.71 14.80
CA ALA A 121 9.30 -2.01 14.60
C ALA A 121 9.48 -1.55 13.15
N ALA A 122 9.17 -2.41 12.16
CA ALA A 122 9.28 -2.06 10.75
C ALA A 122 8.35 -0.89 10.37
N VAL A 123 7.11 -0.90 10.87
CA VAL A 123 6.15 0.19 10.64
C VAL A 123 6.59 1.48 11.33
N ALA A 124 7.09 1.41 12.56
CA ALA A 124 7.60 2.57 13.28
C ALA A 124 8.78 3.23 12.54
N VAL A 125 9.74 2.44 12.07
CA VAL A 125 10.86 2.94 11.26
C VAL A 125 10.37 3.56 9.96
N PHE A 126 9.46 2.89 9.25
CA PHE A 126 8.89 3.41 8.01
C PHE A 126 8.19 4.77 8.22
N MET A 127 7.37 4.87 9.26
CA MET A 127 6.66 6.12 9.58
C MET A 127 7.65 7.23 9.98
N ALA A 128 8.63 6.93 10.82
CA ALA A 128 9.65 7.89 11.26
C ALA A 128 10.46 8.43 10.07
N VAL A 129 10.94 7.53 9.20
CA VAL A 129 11.70 7.93 8.01
C VAL A 129 10.83 8.73 7.03
N GLY A 130 9.56 8.33 6.85
CA GLY A 130 8.62 9.07 6.01
C GLY A 130 8.39 10.50 6.49
N VAL A 131 8.12 10.69 7.79
CA VAL A 131 7.98 12.02 8.39
C VAL A 131 9.27 12.84 8.23
N LEU A 132 10.41 12.23 8.50
CA LEU A 132 11.71 12.89 8.39
C LEU A 132 12.00 13.31 6.95
N THR A 133 11.74 12.47 5.98
CA THR A 133 11.95 12.77 4.55
C THR A 133 11.05 13.92 4.09
N VAL A 134 9.77 13.93 4.47
CA VAL A 134 8.85 15.01 4.10
C VAL A 134 9.26 16.32 4.78
N THR A 135 9.66 16.27 6.05
CA THR A 135 10.10 17.46 6.80
C THR A 135 11.37 18.05 6.19
N LEU A 136 12.37 17.22 5.89
CA LEU A 136 13.60 17.66 5.22
C LEU A 136 13.31 18.21 3.82
N GLY A 137 12.50 17.52 3.03
CA GLY A 137 12.12 17.97 1.69
C GLY A 137 11.47 19.35 1.69
N ARG A 138 10.56 19.59 2.62
CA ARG A 138 9.88 20.89 2.74
C ARG A 138 10.78 22.02 3.28
N HIS A 139 11.63 21.75 4.27
CA HIS A 139 12.38 22.80 4.94
C HIS A 139 13.77 23.05 4.34
N VAL A 140 14.41 22.04 3.74
CA VAL A 140 15.77 22.16 3.20
C VAL A 140 15.76 22.38 1.70
N ILE A 141 14.87 21.72 0.95
CA ILE A 141 14.86 21.80 -0.52
C ILE A 141 13.86 22.86 -1.03
N GLY A 142 13.10 23.48 -0.12
CA GLY A 142 12.26 24.65 -0.45
C GLY A 142 11.05 24.36 -1.33
N GLY A 143 10.48 23.18 -1.22
CA GLY A 143 9.20 22.82 -1.86
C GLY A 143 9.32 21.72 -2.92
N LEU A 144 9.02 20.55 -2.50
CA LEU A 144 8.44 19.50 -3.35
C LEU A 144 6.93 19.59 -3.27
#